data_2a44eb858f7889e480c0d6c32d3d6047
#
_entry.id   2a44eb858f7889e480c0d6c32d3d6047
#
_cell.length_a   1.000
_cell.length_b   1.000
_cell.length_c   1.000
_cell.angle_alpha   90.00
_cell.angle_beta   90.00
_cell.angle_gamma   90.00
#
_symmetry.space_group_name_H-M   'P 1'
#
loop_
_entity.id
_entity.type
_entity.pdbx_description
1 polymer ?
#
loop_
_entity_poly.entity_id
_entity_poly.type
_entity_poly.pdbx_seq_one_letter_code
_entity_poly.pdbx_strand_id
1 'polypeptide(L)'
;MTANRRAFLRNAAFGTFGAAGMLAGAAASAAPAEAGQAAPEHDLIIVGAGCGGLVCAIRAAELGLKPLLLEKMSMPAGNTIYAAGFLLGLNTSFQKEKGVATDSNEAFFNDMMKVSQHKAVPALTHKVVDNCTRLLEWMHSSCGVNFATGAHLVWPMLTRAHLVTGETKPGGAHLAKTLLAKAKDMKVEIRTSTKAVALLTDPKSGAVCGVRVKDKSGLSEIRSRFGVVLATGGFSANQQLVTQYIGSAGAKMPIRGSRIIAGENIVLTAPLLPKVVNVDQYHCGPIHGPTGANPLNIVNNGVCVNREGARFTDEGKTYVQMARDVAAMTPDNWAFMICDQTGHDIPVLKNDWESYRRTKAPVYVGNTLEEAAQAAGLDPKAVAATVAEWNAAVKAGKAGALTPANTLPKAPLIEKAPFYIVPFQGGMTATFGGPLINTEGQVLDTENRVIEGLFCIGNAAGGLFYDNYVGGAQLTSAGVFGMVVAEHVEAQKAGKL
;
A
#
# COMPACT_ATOMS: atom_id res chain seq x y z
N MET A 1 40.79 -20.42 -1.46
CA MET A 1 41.44 -19.28 -0.78
C MET A 1 40.58 -18.90 0.41
N THR A 2 40.87 -19.54 1.52
CA THR A 2 40.19 -19.40 2.82
C THR A 2 41.11 -18.62 3.76
N ALA A 3 40.87 -17.33 3.91
CA ALA A 3 41.41 -16.54 5.03
C ALA A 3 40.75 -15.14 4.99
N ASN A 4 39.84 -14.87 5.92
CA ASN A 4 39.62 -13.57 6.54
C ASN A 4 38.28 -13.45 7.30
N ARG A 5 37.83 -14.53 7.94
CA ARG A 5 36.69 -14.44 8.89
C ARG A 5 37.12 -14.37 10.38
N ARG A 6 38.43 -14.37 10.68
CA ARG A 6 38.93 -14.34 12.09
C ARG A 6 39.53 -13.00 12.51
N ALA A 7 39.63 -11.99 11.66
CA ALA A 7 40.19 -10.69 12.00
C ALA A 7 39.18 -9.66 12.50
N PHE A 8 37.88 -9.92 12.38
CA PHE A 8 36.84 -8.95 12.76
C PHE A 8 36.41 -9.03 14.24
N LEU A 9 36.79 -10.06 14.96
CA LEU A 9 36.35 -10.28 16.36
C LEU A 9 37.43 -9.97 17.40
N ARG A 10 38.53 -9.29 17.06
CA ARG A 10 39.65 -9.05 18.01
C ARG A 10 39.88 -7.57 18.38
N ASN A 11 39.09 -6.59 17.86
CA ASN A 11 39.28 -5.17 18.17
C ASN A 11 38.07 -4.49 18.83
N ALA A 12 37.28 -5.25 19.59
CA ALA A 12 36.21 -4.69 20.43
C ALA A 12 36.51 -4.94 21.93
N ALA A 13 37.67 -4.50 22.36
CA ALA A 13 37.95 -4.37 23.80
C ALA A 13 38.97 -3.25 24.01
N PHE A 14 38.63 -2.34 24.94
CA PHE A 14 39.37 -1.20 25.44
C PHE A 14 39.24 0.13 24.70
N GLY A 15 38.37 0.95 25.24
CA GLY A 15 38.22 2.38 25.01
C GLY A 15 37.23 2.99 26.00
N THR A 16 37.52 2.86 27.31
CA THR A 16 36.88 3.67 28.34
C THR A 16 37.48 5.06 28.31
N PHE A 17 36.73 6.08 27.90
CA PHE A 17 36.86 7.46 28.36
C PHE A 17 35.52 8.20 28.19
N GLY A 18 34.92 8.56 29.24
CA GLY A 18 34.30 9.67 29.82
C GLY A 18 33.62 10.66 28.85
N ALA A 19 32.29 10.61 28.81
CA ALA A 19 31.40 11.76 28.70
C ALA A 19 30.15 11.46 29.52
N ALA A 20 30.26 11.59 30.85
CA ALA A 20 29.12 11.82 31.73
C ALA A 20 28.66 13.25 31.44
N GLY A 21 27.55 13.41 30.76
CA GLY A 21 26.98 14.71 30.43
C GLY A 21 25.52 14.56 29.98
N MET A 22 24.61 14.67 30.94
CA MET A 22 23.22 15.11 30.78
C MET A 22 22.30 14.34 29.85
N LEU A 23 21.76 13.20 30.34
CA LEU A 23 20.41 12.77 30.07
C LEU A 23 19.65 12.64 31.39
N ALA A 24 19.52 13.77 32.10
CA ALA A 24 18.48 13.96 33.10
C ALA A 24 17.19 14.37 32.38
N GLY A 25 16.65 13.46 31.62
CA GLY A 25 15.28 13.53 31.12
C GLY A 25 14.37 12.95 32.19
N ALA A 26 13.58 13.80 32.81
CA ALA A 26 12.65 13.56 33.89
C ALA A 26 11.90 12.22 33.73
N ALA A 27 12.30 11.21 34.49
CA ALA A 27 11.42 10.15 34.88
C ALA A 27 10.40 10.80 35.85
N ALA A 28 9.30 11.32 35.28
CA ALA A 28 8.13 11.59 36.07
C ALA A 28 7.67 10.23 36.59
N SER A 29 8.01 9.93 37.84
CA SER A 29 7.40 8.83 38.59
C SER A 29 5.92 9.16 38.69
N ALA A 30 5.12 8.57 37.78
CA ALA A 30 3.69 8.50 38.00
C ALA A 30 3.48 7.61 39.21
N ALA A 31 3.09 8.19 40.34
CA ALA A 31 2.59 7.45 41.46
C ALA A 31 1.49 6.48 41.00
N PRO A 32 1.39 5.27 41.56
CA PRO A 32 0.32 4.35 41.21
C PRO A 32 -1.00 4.99 41.63
N ALA A 33 -1.85 5.25 40.63
CA ALA A 33 -3.24 5.61 40.89
C ALA A 33 -3.98 4.34 41.35
N GLU A 34 -3.95 4.06 42.64
CA GLU A 34 -4.94 3.25 43.32
C GLU A 34 -6.19 4.10 43.51
N ALA A 35 -7.07 4.09 42.52
CA ALA A 35 -8.48 4.45 42.71
C ALA A 35 -9.23 3.66 41.64
N GLY A 36 -10.31 2.99 42.02
CA GLY A 36 -11.13 2.14 41.20
C GLY A 36 -11.35 2.74 39.83
N GLN A 37 -10.65 2.20 38.80
CA GLN A 37 -10.79 2.68 37.46
C GLN A 37 -12.22 2.38 36.98
N ALA A 38 -12.92 3.44 36.57
CA ALA A 38 -14.23 3.28 35.95
C ALA A 38 -14.14 2.26 34.83
N ALA A 39 -15.16 1.41 34.67
CA ALA A 39 -15.18 0.43 33.60
C ALA A 39 -14.97 1.12 32.24
N PRO A 40 -14.19 0.53 31.33
CA PRO A 40 -13.93 1.13 30.01
C PRO A 40 -15.24 1.48 29.30
N GLU A 41 -15.33 2.70 28.78
CA GLU A 41 -16.52 3.20 28.08
C GLU A 41 -16.70 2.51 26.72
N HIS A 42 -15.58 2.11 26.08
CA HIS A 42 -15.55 1.51 24.76
C HIS A 42 -15.26 0.00 24.82
N ASP A 43 -15.92 -0.76 23.95
CA ASP A 43 -15.63 -2.18 23.79
C ASP A 43 -14.34 -2.38 22.98
N LEU A 44 -14.12 -1.55 21.94
CA LEU A 44 -13.00 -1.66 21.01
C LEU A 44 -12.50 -0.27 20.61
N ILE A 45 -11.18 -0.08 20.57
CA ILE A 45 -10.54 1.10 20.01
C ILE A 45 -9.94 0.76 18.66
N ILE A 46 -10.27 1.51 17.62
CA ILE A 46 -9.80 1.33 16.25
C ILE A 46 -8.93 2.53 15.88
N VAL A 47 -7.67 2.31 15.53
CA VAL A 47 -6.69 3.36 15.21
C VAL A 47 -6.50 3.44 13.71
N GLY A 48 -7.02 4.51 13.09
CA GLY A 48 -6.95 4.81 11.67
C GLY A 48 -8.31 4.66 10.95
N ALA A 49 -8.75 5.73 10.28
CA ALA A 49 -10.01 5.82 9.55
C ALA A 49 -9.84 5.54 8.04
N GLY A 50 -9.01 4.57 7.67
CA GLY A 50 -8.97 3.98 6.33
C GLY A 50 -10.12 2.99 6.11
N CYS A 51 -10.13 2.31 4.94
CA CYS A 51 -11.17 1.32 4.60
C CYS A 51 -11.36 0.27 5.71
N GLY A 52 -10.29 -0.37 6.16
CA GLY A 52 -10.37 -1.42 7.18
C GLY A 52 -10.93 -0.90 8.51
N GLY A 53 -10.44 0.26 8.98
CA GLY A 53 -10.90 0.85 10.25
C GLY A 53 -12.37 1.29 10.20
N LEU A 54 -12.82 1.89 9.09
CA LEU A 54 -14.22 2.26 8.91
C LEU A 54 -15.13 1.03 8.83
N VAL A 55 -14.73 -0.01 8.08
CA VAL A 55 -15.47 -1.27 8.01
C VAL A 55 -15.57 -1.93 9.39
N CYS A 56 -14.45 -2.01 10.12
CA CYS A 56 -14.43 -2.57 11.46
C CYS A 56 -15.36 -1.80 12.41
N ALA A 57 -15.32 -0.48 12.38
CA ALA A 57 -16.15 0.37 13.23
C ALA A 57 -17.65 0.23 12.93
N ILE A 58 -18.04 0.23 11.64
CA ILE A 58 -19.43 0.06 11.22
C ILE A 58 -19.92 -1.33 11.64
N ARG A 59 -19.13 -2.38 11.31
CA ARG A 59 -19.52 -3.75 11.62
C ARG A 59 -19.62 -3.99 13.13
N ALA A 60 -18.69 -3.45 13.91
CA ALA A 60 -18.75 -3.51 15.38
C ALA A 60 -20.02 -2.85 15.92
N ALA A 61 -20.37 -1.66 15.42
CA ALA A 61 -21.61 -0.99 15.82
C ALA A 61 -22.88 -1.76 15.43
N GLU A 62 -22.93 -2.39 14.24
CA GLU A 62 -24.03 -3.27 13.83
C GLU A 62 -24.21 -4.46 14.78
N LEU A 63 -23.12 -4.98 15.32
CA LEU A 63 -23.10 -6.10 16.26
C LEU A 63 -23.34 -5.69 17.73
N GLY A 64 -23.68 -4.42 17.98
CA GLY A 64 -23.98 -3.92 19.33
C GLY A 64 -22.74 -3.71 20.21
N LEU A 65 -21.55 -3.61 19.61
CA LEU A 65 -20.35 -3.15 20.28
C LEU A 65 -20.31 -1.61 20.34
N LYS A 66 -19.52 -1.08 21.25
CA LYS A 66 -19.22 0.37 21.37
C LYS A 66 -17.81 0.66 20.83
N PRO A 67 -17.62 0.79 19.51
CA PRO A 67 -16.32 1.13 18.93
C PRO A 67 -15.99 2.61 19.11
N LEU A 68 -14.71 2.93 19.36
CA LEU A 68 -14.13 4.24 19.22
C LEU A 68 -13.16 4.25 18.03
N LEU A 69 -13.40 5.10 17.03
CA LEU A 69 -12.52 5.27 15.88
C LEU A 69 -11.65 6.50 16.02
N LEU A 70 -10.34 6.31 16.03
CA LEU A 70 -9.34 7.38 16.14
C LEU A 70 -8.70 7.66 14.78
N GLU A 71 -8.59 8.94 14.44
CA GLU A 71 -7.88 9.38 13.24
C GLU A 71 -6.95 10.55 13.60
N LYS A 72 -5.66 10.43 13.23
CA LYS A 72 -4.67 11.47 13.54
C LYS A 72 -4.82 12.76 12.74
N MET A 73 -5.45 12.66 11.55
CA MET A 73 -5.76 13.83 10.72
C MET A 73 -7.13 14.41 11.08
N SER A 74 -7.39 15.62 10.62
CA SER A 74 -8.71 16.28 10.79
C SER A 74 -9.83 15.60 9.98
N MET A 75 -9.46 14.74 9.02
CA MET A 75 -10.37 13.94 8.19
C MET A 75 -9.65 12.65 7.76
N PRO A 76 -10.39 11.59 7.39
CA PRO A 76 -9.78 10.40 6.80
C PRO A 76 -8.92 10.75 5.60
N ALA A 77 -7.63 10.42 5.63
CA ALA A 77 -6.64 10.81 4.64
C ALA A 77 -5.61 9.71 4.36
N GLY A 78 -5.89 8.45 4.71
CA GLY A 78 -5.03 7.30 4.44
C GLY A 78 -4.98 6.93 2.95
N ASN A 79 -4.31 5.83 2.62
CA ASN A 79 -4.17 5.37 1.24
C ASN A 79 -5.50 5.04 0.55
N THR A 80 -6.56 4.80 1.29
CA THR A 80 -7.90 4.53 0.73
C THR A 80 -8.35 5.62 -0.24
N ILE A 81 -8.16 6.91 0.09
CA ILE A 81 -8.63 8.02 -0.76
C ILE A 81 -7.84 8.16 -2.09
N TYR A 82 -6.65 7.59 -2.16
CA TYR A 82 -5.80 7.59 -3.37
C TYR A 82 -5.99 6.34 -4.23
N ALA A 83 -6.66 5.31 -3.70
CA ALA A 83 -6.90 4.07 -4.42
C ALA A 83 -7.85 4.28 -5.62
N ALA A 84 -7.66 3.48 -6.67
CA ALA A 84 -8.57 3.47 -7.82
C ALA A 84 -10.00 3.04 -7.43
N GLY A 85 -10.18 2.37 -6.29
CA GLY A 85 -11.47 1.98 -5.76
C GLY A 85 -11.98 0.65 -6.28
N PHE A 86 -11.07 -0.23 -6.67
CA PHE A 86 -11.42 -1.63 -6.95
C PHE A 86 -11.43 -2.44 -5.66
N LEU A 87 -12.48 -3.25 -5.50
CA LEU A 87 -12.55 -4.34 -4.54
C LEU A 87 -12.76 -5.66 -5.30
N LEU A 88 -12.25 -6.75 -4.74
CA LEU A 88 -12.32 -8.07 -5.36
C LEU A 88 -13.48 -8.87 -4.80
N GLY A 89 -14.18 -9.58 -5.68
CA GLY A 89 -15.22 -10.52 -5.35
C GLY A 89 -15.45 -11.49 -6.52
N LEU A 90 -16.01 -12.64 -6.23
CA LEU A 90 -16.38 -13.64 -7.23
C LEU A 90 -17.80 -14.09 -7.03
N ASN A 91 -18.48 -14.39 -8.14
CA ASN A 91 -19.89 -14.83 -8.13
C ASN A 91 -20.82 -13.87 -7.40
N THR A 92 -20.52 -12.57 -7.42
CA THR A 92 -21.33 -11.51 -6.79
C THR A 92 -22.66 -11.34 -7.54
N SER A 93 -23.65 -10.69 -6.89
CA SER A 93 -24.89 -10.27 -7.53
C SER A 93 -24.62 -9.41 -8.78
N PHE A 94 -23.65 -8.51 -8.71
CA PHE A 94 -23.23 -7.63 -9.81
C PHE A 94 -22.67 -8.41 -11.02
N GLN A 95 -21.91 -9.48 -10.77
CA GLN A 95 -21.38 -10.35 -11.83
C GLN A 95 -22.50 -11.19 -12.46
N LYS A 96 -23.40 -11.75 -11.66
CA LYS A 96 -24.55 -12.53 -12.13
C LYS A 96 -25.48 -11.70 -13.01
N GLU A 97 -25.76 -10.46 -12.63
CA GLU A 97 -26.56 -9.51 -13.43
C GLU A 97 -25.99 -9.29 -14.84
N LYS A 98 -24.66 -9.33 -14.98
CA LYS A 98 -23.95 -9.15 -16.27
C LYS A 98 -23.60 -10.47 -16.98
N GLY A 99 -24.01 -11.61 -16.44
CA GLY A 99 -23.68 -12.90 -17.04
C GLY A 99 -22.19 -13.22 -17.03
N VAL A 100 -21.44 -12.69 -16.06
CA VAL A 100 -20.02 -13.03 -15.92
C VAL A 100 -19.91 -14.49 -15.53
N ALA A 101 -18.99 -15.23 -16.18
CA ALA A 101 -18.78 -16.64 -15.91
C ALA A 101 -18.46 -16.91 -14.43
N THR A 102 -18.94 -18.04 -13.91
CA THR A 102 -18.65 -18.46 -12.53
C THR A 102 -17.16 -18.69 -12.34
N ASP A 103 -16.69 -18.37 -11.15
CA ASP A 103 -15.29 -18.50 -10.72
C ASP A 103 -15.24 -19.30 -9.41
N SER A 104 -14.06 -19.77 -9.01
CA SER A 104 -13.91 -20.55 -7.77
C SER A 104 -12.94 -19.90 -6.79
N ASN A 105 -13.19 -20.13 -5.50
CA ASN A 105 -12.29 -19.69 -4.43
C ASN A 105 -10.88 -20.27 -4.63
N GLU A 106 -10.78 -21.52 -5.07
CA GLU A 106 -9.49 -22.16 -5.32
C GLU A 106 -8.70 -21.48 -6.45
N ALA A 107 -9.36 -21.19 -7.58
CA ALA A 107 -8.73 -20.46 -8.67
C ALA A 107 -8.27 -19.07 -8.22
N PHE A 108 -9.10 -18.36 -7.45
CA PHE A 108 -8.73 -17.05 -6.93
C PHE A 108 -7.58 -17.13 -5.91
N PHE A 109 -7.61 -18.09 -5.01
CA PHE A 109 -6.52 -18.34 -4.08
C PHE A 109 -5.20 -18.59 -4.81
N ASN A 110 -5.21 -19.48 -5.80
CA ASN A 110 -4.02 -19.80 -6.60
C ASN A 110 -3.46 -18.58 -7.35
N ASP A 111 -4.34 -17.72 -7.90
CA ASP A 111 -3.92 -16.48 -8.55
C ASP A 111 -3.27 -15.51 -7.55
N MET A 112 -3.85 -15.33 -6.36
CA MET A 112 -3.26 -14.48 -5.31
C MET A 112 -1.92 -15.02 -4.83
N MET A 113 -1.80 -16.33 -4.62
CA MET A 113 -0.56 -16.98 -4.24
C MET A 113 0.51 -16.86 -5.32
N LYS A 114 0.15 -17.03 -6.58
CA LYS A 114 1.06 -16.85 -7.73
C LYS A 114 1.61 -15.42 -7.78
N VAL A 115 0.75 -14.40 -7.61
CA VAL A 115 1.17 -12.99 -7.63
C VAL A 115 2.09 -12.65 -6.47
N SER A 116 1.90 -13.27 -5.32
CA SER A 116 2.77 -13.13 -4.15
C SER A 116 3.97 -14.10 -4.14
N GLN A 117 4.29 -14.73 -5.28
CA GLN A 117 5.37 -15.71 -5.42
C GLN A 117 5.27 -16.86 -4.39
N HIS A 118 4.05 -17.25 -4.01
CA HIS A 118 3.75 -18.27 -2.98
C HIS A 118 4.34 -17.97 -1.59
N LYS A 119 4.62 -16.68 -1.28
CA LYS A 119 5.20 -16.24 0.00
C LYS A 119 4.22 -15.48 0.91
N ALA A 120 3.03 -15.17 0.44
CA ALA A 120 1.94 -14.75 1.32
C ALA A 120 1.54 -15.92 2.23
N VAL A 121 1.02 -15.62 3.42
CA VAL A 121 0.54 -16.64 4.35
C VAL A 121 -0.75 -17.26 3.80
N PRO A 122 -0.77 -18.57 3.48
CA PRO A 122 -1.91 -19.19 2.80
C PRO A 122 -3.23 -19.06 3.57
N ALA A 123 -3.20 -19.23 4.89
CA ALA A 123 -4.41 -19.11 5.73
C ALA A 123 -5.03 -17.71 5.69
N LEU A 124 -4.21 -16.65 5.62
CA LEU A 124 -4.68 -15.27 5.47
C LEU A 124 -5.25 -15.02 4.07
N THR A 125 -4.63 -15.60 3.05
CA THR A 125 -5.13 -15.52 1.66
C THR A 125 -6.48 -16.21 1.52
N HIS A 126 -6.65 -17.43 2.07
CA HIS A 126 -7.93 -18.12 2.14
C HIS A 126 -8.99 -17.27 2.85
N LYS A 127 -8.67 -16.69 4.03
CA LYS A 127 -9.61 -15.83 4.76
C LYS A 127 -10.12 -14.67 3.90
N VAL A 128 -9.24 -14.04 3.11
CA VAL A 128 -9.64 -12.97 2.19
C VAL A 128 -10.54 -13.49 1.07
N VAL A 129 -10.13 -14.57 0.40
CA VAL A 129 -10.86 -15.14 -0.74
C VAL A 129 -12.26 -15.62 -0.32
N ASP A 130 -12.36 -16.31 0.81
CA ASP A 130 -13.64 -16.89 1.30
C ASP A 130 -14.64 -15.83 1.78
N ASN A 131 -14.16 -14.61 2.10
CA ASN A 131 -15.00 -13.54 2.62
C ASN A 131 -15.15 -12.32 1.70
N CYS A 132 -14.44 -12.26 0.58
CA CYS A 132 -14.45 -11.08 -0.29
C CYS A 132 -15.83 -10.78 -0.88
N THR A 133 -16.57 -11.79 -1.33
CA THR A 133 -17.92 -11.63 -1.88
C THR A 133 -18.88 -11.13 -0.81
N ARG A 134 -18.84 -11.74 0.38
CA ARG A 134 -19.66 -11.30 1.53
C ARG A 134 -19.38 -9.84 1.88
N LEU A 135 -18.12 -9.42 1.83
CA LEU A 135 -17.75 -8.02 2.07
C LEU A 135 -18.41 -7.07 1.06
N LEU A 136 -18.35 -7.38 -0.24
CA LEU A 136 -18.93 -6.52 -1.27
C LEU A 136 -20.44 -6.42 -1.15
N GLU A 137 -21.12 -7.54 -1.00
CA GLU A 137 -22.58 -7.60 -0.82
C GLU A 137 -23.02 -6.83 0.43
N TRP A 138 -22.28 -6.96 1.54
CA TRP A 138 -22.55 -6.20 2.76
C TRP A 138 -22.27 -4.70 2.58
N MET A 139 -21.15 -4.33 1.94
CA MET A 139 -20.86 -2.92 1.65
C MET A 139 -21.97 -2.28 0.82
N HIS A 140 -22.51 -3.02 -0.15
CA HIS A 140 -23.62 -2.53 -0.97
C HIS A 140 -24.90 -2.40 -0.15
N SER A 141 -25.36 -3.50 0.46
CA SER A 141 -26.67 -3.58 1.12
C SER A 141 -26.75 -2.77 2.42
N SER A 142 -25.65 -2.78 3.21
CA SER A 142 -25.65 -2.16 4.55
C SER A 142 -24.97 -0.80 4.59
N CYS A 143 -23.94 -0.56 3.77
CA CYS A 143 -23.17 0.69 3.81
C CYS A 143 -23.54 1.67 2.69
N GLY A 144 -24.35 1.26 1.69
CA GLY A 144 -24.72 2.09 0.56
C GLY A 144 -23.57 2.32 -0.44
N VAL A 145 -22.56 1.44 -0.46
CA VAL A 145 -21.50 1.50 -1.47
C VAL A 145 -22.05 0.96 -2.79
N ASN A 146 -21.96 1.76 -3.84
CA ASN A 146 -22.36 1.34 -5.17
C ASN A 146 -21.15 0.85 -5.97
N PHE A 147 -21.34 -0.24 -6.70
CA PHE A 147 -20.36 -0.81 -7.60
C PHE A 147 -20.86 -0.75 -9.04
N ALA A 148 -19.94 -0.64 -9.99
CA ALA A 148 -20.25 -0.86 -11.39
C ALA A 148 -20.71 -2.31 -11.58
N THR A 149 -21.75 -2.51 -12.39
CA THR A 149 -22.27 -3.85 -12.68
C THR A 149 -21.27 -4.68 -13.48
N GLY A 150 -21.18 -5.96 -13.16
CA GLY A 150 -20.19 -6.87 -13.72
C GLY A 150 -18.87 -6.89 -12.94
N ALA A 151 -17.81 -7.27 -13.64
CA ALA A 151 -16.47 -7.27 -13.10
C ALA A 151 -15.51 -6.60 -14.08
N HIS A 152 -14.45 -6.01 -13.56
CA HIS A 152 -13.44 -5.33 -14.33
C HIS A 152 -12.15 -6.14 -14.38
N LEU A 153 -11.44 -6.07 -15.52
CA LEU A 153 -10.09 -6.56 -15.62
C LEU A 153 -9.16 -5.67 -14.80
N VAL A 154 -8.38 -6.29 -13.93
CA VAL A 154 -7.31 -5.63 -13.18
C VAL A 154 -6.02 -6.40 -13.34
N TRP A 155 -4.90 -5.78 -13.03
CA TRP A 155 -3.64 -6.49 -13.05
C TRP A 155 -3.67 -7.66 -12.03
N PRO A 156 -3.23 -8.89 -12.38
CA PRO A 156 -2.67 -9.35 -13.63
C PRO A 156 -3.72 -9.89 -14.66
N MET A 157 -4.71 -9.11 -15.01
CA MET A 157 -5.76 -9.43 -16.00
C MET A 157 -6.86 -10.37 -15.47
N LEU A 158 -7.24 -10.18 -14.22
CA LEU A 158 -8.31 -10.96 -13.57
C LEU A 158 -9.65 -10.22 -13.60
N THR A 159 -10.73 -10.95 -13.87
CA THR A 159 -12.12 -10.44 -13.94
C THR A 159 -12.85 -10.55 -12.60
N ARG A 160 -12.25 -10.04 -11.52
CA ARG A 160 -12.82 -10.12 -10.16
C ARG A 160 -13.00 -8.76 -9.49
N ALA A 161 -12.58 -7.68 -10.15
CA ALA A 161 -12.62 -6.37 -9.54
C ALA A 161 -13.94 -5.65 -9.79
N HIS A 162 -14.48 -5.08 -8.72
CA HIS A 162 -15.68 -4.25 -8.72
C HIS A 162 -15.27 -2.81 -8.46
N LEU A 163 -15.56 -1.92 -9.41
CA LEU A 163 -15.23 -0.51 -9.28
C LEU A 163 -16.29 0.19 -8.44
N VAL A 164 -15.88 0.84 -7.37
CA VAL A 164 -16.74 1.74 -6.60
C VAL A 164 -17.16 2.91 -7.47
N THR A 165 -18.48 3.12 -7.60
CA THR A 165 -19.06 4.20 -8.38
C THR A 165 -19.68 5.27 -7.49
N GLY A 166 -19.79 6.50 -8.02
CA GLY A 166 -20.38 7.62 -7.30
C GLY A 166 -20.57 8.83 -8.22
N GLU A 167 -21.40 9.78 -7.78
CA GLU A 167 -21.84 10.91 -8.59
C GLU A 167 -20.72 11.85 -9.06
N THR A 168 -19.67 12.04 -8.26
CA THR A 168 -18.67 13.07 -8.53
C THR A 168 -17.27 12.55 -8.84
N LYS A 169 -16.82 11.51 -8.15
CA LYS A 169 -15.53 10.84 -8.38
C LYS A 169 -15.64 9.38 -7.95
N PRO A 170 -15.59 8.43 -8.88
CA PRO A 170 -15.50 7.02 -8.53
C PRO A 170 -14.20 6.74 -7.78
N GLY A 171 -14.11 5.57 -7.15
CA GLY A 171 -12.88 5.10 -6.55
C GLY A 171 -12.79 5.27 -5.04
N GLY A 172 -11.56 5.19 -4.53
CA GLY A 172 -11.30 5.11 -3.08
C GLY A 172 -11.72 6.33 -2.28
N ALA A 173 -11.69 7.53 -2.87
CA ALA A 173 -12.17 8.74 -2.21
C ALA A 173 -13.68 8.69 -1.96
N HIS A 174 -14.46 8.18 -2.95
CA HIS A 174 -15.89 7.98 -2.79
C HIS A 174 -16.19 6.88 -1.77
N LEU A 175 -15.47 5.76 -1.82
CA LEU A 175 -15.57 4.69 -0.83
C LEU A 175 -15.38 5.23 0.60
N ALA A 176 -14.30 5.97 0.84
CA ALA A 176 -14.02 6.56 2.15
C ALA A 176 -15.14 7.50 2.62
N LYS A 177 -15.67 8.35 1.73
CA LYS A 177 -16.79 9.26 2.01
C LYS A 177 -18.05 8.49 2.40
N THR A 178 -18.41 7.46 1.63
CA THR A 178 -19.62 6.65 1.87
C THR A 178 -19.53 5.89 3.21
N LEU A 179 -18.38 5.21 3.46
CA LEU A 179 -18.19 4.50 4.73
C LEU A 179 -18.17 5.46 5.93
N LEU A 180 -17.55 6.64 5.80
CA LEU A 180 -17.55 7.63 6.88
C LEU A 180 -18.96 8.15 7.17
N ALA A 181 -19.77 8.38 6.14
CA ALA A 181 -21.16 8.79 6.30
C ALA A 181 -21.97 7.69 7.03
N LYS A 182 -21.80 6.42 6.65
CA LYS A 182 -22.44 5.28 7.30
C LYS A 182 -22.01 5.14 8.77
N ALA A 183 -20.71 5.28 9.07
CA ALA A 183 -20.22 5.23 10.44
C ALA A 183 -20.86 6.33 11.33
N LYS A 184 -21.02 7.54 10.79
CA LYS A 184 -21.71 8.65 11.48
C LYS A 184 -23.21 8.37 11.68
N ASP A 185 -23.89 7.84 10.67
CA ASP A 185 -25.30 7.44 10.75
C ASP A 185 -25.51 6.39 11.84
N MET A 186 -24.59 5.44 11.95
CA MET A 186 -24.54 4.43 13.02
C MET A 186 -24.13 4.99 14.38
N LYS A 187 -23.88 6.30 14.49
CA LYS A 187 -23.44 6.97 15.73
C LYS A 187 -22.12 6.42 16.31
N VAL A 188 -21.24 5.91 15.43
CA VAL A 188 -19.89 5.54 15.86
C VAL A 188 -19.16 6.78 16.38
N GLU A 189 -18.58 6.69 17.57
CA GLU A 189 -17.73 7.77 18.08
C GLU A 189 -16.43 7.84 17.26
N ILE A 190 -16.20 9.00 16.63
CA ILE A 190 -15.03 9.25 15.78
C ILE A 190 -14.29 10.48 16.33
N ARG A 191 -13.04 10.27 16.77
CA ARG A 191 -12.16 11.36 17.20
C ARG A 191 -11.09 11.58 16.14
N THR A 192 -11.21 12.69 15.42
CA THR A 192 -10.20 13.18 14.47
C THR A 192 -9.16 14.04 15.18
N SER A 193 -8.04 14.34 14.49
CA SER A 193 -6.91 15.08 15.08
C SER A 193 -6.41 14.46 16.40
N THR A 194 -6.56 13.12 16.51
CA THR A 194 -6.24 12.36 17.73
C THR A 194 -5.28 11.22 17.34
N LYS A 195 -4.01 11.39 17.66
CA LYS A 195 -2.94 10.46 17.32
C LYS A 195 -2.69 9.46 18.46
N ALA A 196 -2.81 8.17 18.19
CA ALA A 196 -2.30 7.13 19.09
C ALA A 196 -0.76 7.19 19.12
N VAL A 197 -0.17 7.24 20.30
CA VAL A 197 1.27 7.38 20.52
C VAL A 197 1.88 6.25 21.34
N ALA A 198 1.08 5.45 22.04
CA ALA A 198 1.49 4.22 22.70
C ALA A 198 0.28 3.28 22.88
N LEU A 199 0.54 2.00 22.98
CA LEU A 199 -0.42 1.00 23.46
C LEU A 199 -0.34 0.94 24.98
N LEU A 200 -1.48 0.69 25.63
CA LEU A 200 -1.58 0.46 27.06
C LEU A 200 -1.79 -1.03 27.31
N THR A 201 -1.06 -1.58 28.25
CA THR A 201 -1.21 -2.97 28.67
C THR A 201 -1.76 -3.07 30.11
N ASP A 202 -2.53 -4.10 30.36
CA ASP A 202 -2.96 -4.43 31.69
C ASP A 202 -1.75 -5.01 32.47
N PRO A 203 -1.42 -4.45 33.64
CA PRO A 203 -0.20 -4.86 34.38
C PRO A 203 -0.26 -6.29 34.94
N LYS A 204 -1.44 -6.91 35.03
CA LYS A 204 -1.63 -8.26 35.57
C LYS A 204 -1.58 -9.30 34.48
N SER A 205 -2.30 -9.08 33.36
CA SER A 205 -2.41 -10.03 32.26
C SER A 205 -1.39 -9.79 31.13
N GLY A 206 -0.85 -8.56 31.00
CA GLY A 206 -0.06 -8.16 29.84
C GLY A 206 -0.89 -7.83 28.59
N ALA A 207 -2.20 -8.05 28.60
CA ALA A 207 -3.08 -7.82 27.45
C ALA A 207 -3.16 -6.32 27.10
N VAL A 208 -3.26 -6.02 25.80
CA VAL A 208 -3.48 -4.65 25.34
C VAL A 208 -4.91 -4.22 25.70
N CYS A 209 -5.03 -3.15 26.48
CA CYS A 209 -6.30 -2.69 27.03
C CYS A 209 -6.61 -1.22 26.70
N GLY A 210 -5.86 -0.60 25.80
CA GLY A 210 -6.11 0.79 25.42
C GLY A 210 -4.96 1.45 24.68
N VAL A 211 -5.08 2.76 24.53
CA VAL A 211 -4.07 3.59 23.86
C VAL A 211 -3.82 4.88 24.64
N ARG A 212 -2.58 5.36 24.61
CA ARG A 212 -2.27 6.74 24.92
C ARG A 212 -2.37 7.56 23.65
N VAL A 213 -3.09 8.65 23.69
CA VAL A 213 -3.33 9.53 22.55
C VAL A 213 -2.76 10.92 22.80
N LYS A 214 -2.47 11.61 21.70
CA LYS A 214 -2.11 13.03 21.69
C LYS A 214 -3.10 13.78 20.78
N ASP A 215 -3.74 14.78 21.33
CA ASP A 215 -4.59 15.73 20.62
C ASP A 215 -4.23 17.18 20.99
N LYS A 216 -5.11 18.14 20.67
CA LYS A 216 -4.93 19.57 21.02
C LYS A 216 -4.90 19.84 22.52
N SER A 217 -5.49 18.98 23.34
CA SER A 217 -5.54 19.09 24.80
C SER A 217 -4.30 18.49 25.47
N GLY A 218 -3.45 17.79 24.73
CA GLY A 218 -2.25 17.14 25.24
C GLY A 218 -2.32 15.61 25.17
N LEU A 219 -1.71 14.95 26.14
CA LEU A 219 -1.67 13.51 26.27
C LEU A 219 -2.81 13.02 27.18
N SER A 220 -3.51 11.97 26.76
CA SER A 220 -4.51 11.28 27.56
C SER A 220 -4.49 9.78 27.28
N GLU A 221 -5.14 9.01 28.17
CA GLU A 221 -5.27 7.56 28.01
C GLU A 221 -6.75 7.20 27.77
N ILE A 222 -6.98 6.28 26.84
CA ILE A 222 -8.30 5.75 26.53
C ILE A 222 -8.21 4.24 26.64
N ARG A 223 -9.12 3.63 27.38
CA ARG A 223 -9.15 2.18 27.61
C ARG A 223 -10.32 1.54 26.90
N SER A 224 -10.15 0.26 26.55
CA SER A 224 -11.16 -0.59 25.91
C SER A 224 -11.26 -1.93 26.63
N ARG A 225 -12.41 -2.58 26.50
CA ARG A 225 -12.67 -3.88 27.13
C ARG A 225 -11.99 -5.04 26.41
N PHE A 226 -12.00 -5.02 25.08
CA PHE A 226 -11.56 -6.14 24.24
C PHE A 226 -10.31 -5.83 23.40
N GLY A 227 -9.74 -4.64 23.57
CA GLY A 227 -8.45 -4.31 22.98
C GLY A 227 -8.47 -3.24 21.89
N VAL A 228 -7.42 -3.24 21.08
CA VAL A 228 -7.07 -2.21 20.11
C VAL A 228 -6.84 -2.82 18.73
N VAL A 229 -7.44 -2.23 17.71
CA VAL A 229 -7.25 -2.57 16.29
C VAL A 229 -6.34 -1.53 15.63
N LEU A 230 -5.21 -1.94 15.11
CA LEU A 230 -4.36 -1.09 14.29
C LEU A 230 -4.78 -1.17 12.82
N ALA A 231 -5.44 -0.13 12.33
CA ALA A 231 -5.81 0.09 10.93
C ALA A 231 -4.99 1.24 10.31
N THR A 232 -3.77 1.44 10.79
CA THR A 232 -2.91 2.61 10.57
C THR A 232 -2.28 2.67 9.19
N GLY A 233 -2.38 1.58 8.40
CA GLY A 233 -1.56 1.38 7.21
C GLY A 233 -0.11 1.05 7.57
N GLY A 234 0.75 0.97 6.54
CA GLY A 234 2.16 0.63 6.71
C GLY A 234 3.05 1.85 7.04
N PHE A 235 4.24 1.91 6.43
CA PHE A 235 5.26 2.93 6.74
C PHE A 235 5.83 3.67 5.51
N SER A 236 5.11 3.65 4.38
CA SER A 236 5.59 4.17 3.10
C SER A 236 6.04 5.64 3.12
N ALA A 237 5.52 6.47 4.03
CA ALA A 237 5.90 7.87 4.19
C ALA A 237 6.95 8.12 5.29
N ASN A 238 7.44 7.06 5.94
CA ASN A 238 8.50 7.17 6.94
C ASN A 238 9.85 6.86 6.31
N GLN A 239 10.59 7.93 5.96
CA GLN A 239 11.89 7.82 5.29
C GLN A 239 12.90 6.95 6.05
N GLN A 240 12.89 6.97 7.38
CA GLN A 240 13.82 6.18 8.20
C GLN A 240 13.50 4.68 8.09
N LEU A 241 12.22 4.30 8.27
CA LEU A 241 11.79 2.90 8.15
C LEU A 241 11.96 2.39 6.71
N VAL A 242 11.65 3.20 5.69
CA VAL A 242 11.86 2.84 4.28
C VAL A 242 13.35 2.61 4.01
N THR A 243 14.23 3.49 4.49
CA THR A 243 15.68 3.31 4.32
C THR A 243 16.17 2.06 5.05
N GLN A 244 15.70 1.83 6.26
CA GLN A 244 16.12 0.71 7.10
C GLN A 244 15.69 -0.66 6.52
N TYR A 245 14.44 -0.78 6.07
CA TYR A 245 13.86 -2.06 5.68
C TYR A 245 13.90 -2.32 4.17
N ILE A 246 13.72 -1.29 3.35
CA ILE A 246 13.65 -1.41 1.89
C ILE A 246 14.99 -1.02 1.24
N GLY A 247 15.74 -0.12 1.88
CA GLY A 247 17.06 0.30 1.42
C GLY A 247 17.05 1.57 0.57
N SER A 248 18.22 1.88 -0.03
CA SER A 248 18.47 3.15 -0.73
C SER A 248 17.59 3.37 -1.97
N ALA A 249 17.22 2.30 -2.67
CA ALA A 249 16.33 2.41 -3.83
C ALA A 249 14.93 2.92 -3.40
N GLY A 250 14.35 2.33 -2.34
CA GLY A 250 13.09 2.79 -1.77
C GLY A 250 13.17 4.22 -1.24
N ALA A 251 14.29 4.58 -0.62
CA ALA A 251 14.52 5.91 -0.07
C ALA A 251 14.52 7.02 -1.13
N LYS A 252 14.87 6.72 -2.39
CA LYS A 252 14.81 7.66 -3.52
C LYS A 252 13.41 7.87 -4.09
N MET A 253 12.44 7.02 -3.73
CA MET A 253 11.11 7.06 -4.32
C MET A 253 10.26 8.19 -3.74
N PRO A 254 9.70 9.10 -4.57
CA PRO A 254 8.66 10.00 -4.12
C PRO A 254 7.40 9.22 -3.70
N ILE A 255 6.61 9.80 -2.79
CA ILE A 255 5.38 9.18 -2.32
C ILE A 255 4.30 9.27 -3.40
N ARG A 256 3.78 8.10 -3.82
CA ARG A 256 2.68 7.93 -4.77
C ARG A 256 1.33 7.69 -4.06
N GLY A 257 1.34 7.60 -2.75
CA GLY A 257 0.18 7.45 -1.87
C GLY A 257 0.05 8.59 -0.88
N SER A 258 -0.51 8.28 0.28
CA SER A 258 -0.68 9.24 1.37
C SER A 258 0.62 9.53 2.10
N ARG A 259 0.93 10.81 2.28
CA ARG A 259 2.12 11.29 2.99
C ARG A 259 2.06 11.15 4.51
N ILE A 260 0.95 10.62 5.04
CA ILE A 260 0.74 10.46 6.49
C ILE A 260 0.92 9.02 6.97
N ILE A 261 1.22 8.07 6.10
CA ILE A 261 1.40 6.65 6.48
C ILE A 261 2.82 6.46 7.03
N ALA A 262 2.98 6.67 8.34
CA ALA A 262 4.28 6.90 8.97
C ALA A 262 4.80 5.74 9.84
N GLY A 263 4.18 4.55 9.78
CA GLY A 263 4.71 3.35 10.44
C GLY A 263 4.23 3.16 11.87
N GLU A 264 3.07 3.70 12.21
CA GLU A 264 2.47 3.49 13.53
C GLU A 264 2.27 1.98 13.82
N ASN A 265 2.04 1.15 12.80
CA ASN A 265 1.97 -0.31 12.94
C ASN A 265 3.26 -0.94 13.51
N ILE A 266 4.42 -0.40 13.15
CA ILE A 266 5.72 -0.87 13.66
C ILE A 266 6.04 -0.21 15.01
N VAL A 267 5.92 1.12 15.08
CA VAL A 267 6.35 1.89 16.24
C VAL A 267 5.51 1.59 17.50
N LEU A 268 4.19 1.49 17.36
CA LEU A 268 3.31 1.21 18.49
C LEU A 268 3.44 -0.21 19.01
N THR A 269 3.75 -1.17 18.13
CA THR A 269 3.82 -2.59 18.51
C THR A 269 5.20 -3.03 18.98
N ALA A 270 6.26 -2.30 18.65
CA ALA A 270 7.63 -2.66 18.99
C ALA A 270 7.86 -3.03 20.48
N PRO A 271 7.26 -2.34 21.47
CA PRO A 271 7.44 -2.72 22.88
C PRO A 271 6.86 -4.09 23.24
N LEU A 272 5.95 -4.64 22.42
CA LEU A 272 5.29 -5.93 22.63
C LEU A 272 5.97 -7.08 21.90
N LEU A 273 7.08 -6.81 21.21
CA LEU A 273 7.89 -7.78 20.47
C LEU A 273 7.06 -8.65 19.51
N PRO A 274 6.25 -8.06 18.63
CA PRO A 274 5.47 -8.83 17.67
C PRO A 274 6.41 -9.52 16.67
N LYS A 275 5.94 -10.61 16.08
CA LYS A 275 6.57 -11.17 14.89
C LYS A 275 6.32 -10.27 13.70
N VAL A 276 7.35 -9.57 13.24
CA VAL A 276 7.27 -8.64 12.11
C VAL A 276 7.76 -9.33 10.83
N VAL A 277 6.96 -9.27 9.77
CA VAL A 277 7.25 -9.95 8.49
C VAL A 277 7.08 -9.01 7.29
N ASN A 278 7.72 -9.35 6.18
CA ASN A 278 7.60 -8.68 4.87
C ASN A 278 7.92 -7.18 4.88
N VAL A 279 8.75 -6.71 5.81
CA VAL A 279 9.10 -5.28 5.94
C VAL A 279 9.94 -4.74 4.78
N ASP A 280 10.58 -5.60 4.03
CA ASP A 280 11.31 -5.30 2.79
C ASP A 280 10.42 -5.27 1.55
N GLN A 281 9.12 -5.60 1.71
CA GLN A 281 8.17 -5.74 0.62
C GLN A 281 7.28 -4.49 0.48
N TYR A 282 7.10 -4.06 -0.76
CA TYR A 282 6.34 -2.84 -1.05
C TYR A 282 5.76 -2.84 -2.46
N HIS A 283 4.70 -2.07 -2.63
CA HIS A 283 4.16 -1.71 -3.94
C HIS A 283 4.63 -0.33 -4.35
N CYS A 284 4.99 -0.20 -5.60
CA CYS A 284 5.38 1.05 -6.23
C CYS A 284 4.78 1.17 -7.63
N GLY A 285 4.95 2.30 -8.24
CA GLY A 285 4.54 2.51 -9.63
C GLY A 285 5.15 3.79 -10.19
N PRO A 286 5.08 4.00 -11.50
CA PRO A 286 5.62 5.18 -12.13
C PRO A 286 4.84 6.43 -11.69
N ILE A 287 5.56 7.54 -11.51
CA ILE A 287 4.99 8.83 -11.15
C ILE A 287 5.94 9.95 -11.61
N HIS A 288 5.41 11.08 -12.02
CA HIS A 288 6.17 12.33 -12.06
C HIS A 288 6.10 12.97 -10.66
N GLY A 289 7.10 12.74 -9.83
CA GLY A 289 7.09 13.10 -8.40
C GLY A 289 6.71 14.56 -8.11
N PRO A 290 7.26 15.57 -8.83
CA PRO A 290 6.94 16.97 -8.59
C PRO A 290 5.47 17.34 -8.79
N THR A 291 4.76 16.71 -9.74
CA THR A 291 3.38 17.08 -10.08
C THR A 291 2.33 16.02 -9.71
N GLY A 292 2.78 14.78 -9.44
CA GLY A 292 1.90 13.66 -9.18
C GLY A 292 1.25 13.05 -10.44
N ALA A 293 1.70 13.40 -11.65
CA ALA A 293 1.25 12.73 -12.87
C ALA A 293 1.58 11.24 -12.84
N ASN A 294 0.68 10.42 -13.35
CA ASN A 294 0.80 8.96 -13.28
C ASN A 294 0.82 8.34 -14.69
N PRO A 295 1.98 7.97 -15.24
CA PRO A 295 2.11 7.36 -16.57
C PRO A 295 1.98 5.83 -16.51
N LEU A 296 0.92 5.32 -15.93
CA LEU A 296 0.77 3.90 -15.58
C LEU A 296 0.95 2.96 -16.78
N ASN A 297 0.40 3.34 -17.93
CA ASN A 297 0.43 2.55 -19.15
C ASN A 297 1.48 3.05 -20.16
N ILE A 298 1.84 4.33 -20.10
CA ILE A 298 2.86 4.92 -21.00
C ILE A 298 4.19 4.19 -20.85
N VAL A 299 4.58 3.81 -19.63
CA VAL A 299 5.90 3.20 -19.34
C VAL A 299 6.16 1.86 -20.02
N ASN A 300 5.14 1.24 -20.61
CA ASN A 300 5.25 0.01 -21.37
C ASN A 300 4.98 0.19 -22.88
N ASN A 301 4.90 1.44 -23.36
CA ASN A 301 4.50 1.73 -24.74
C ASN A 301 5.52 2.62 -25.49
N GLY A 302 6.79 2.28 -25.36
CA GLY A 302 7.89 3.01 -25.99
C GLY A 302 9.25 2.43 -25.61
N VAL A 303 10.26 3.23 -25.73
CA VAL A 303 11.65 2.94 -25.32
C VAL A 303 11.98 3.69 -24.03
N CYS A 304 12.40 2.98 -22.99
CA CYS A 304 12.74 3.57 -21.70
C CYS A 304 14.25 3.83 -21.61
N VAL A 305 14.63 5.09 -21.40
CA VAL A 305 16.04 5.50 -21.25
C VAL A 305 16.30 6.21 -19.92
N ASN A 306 17.55 6.16 -19.48
CA ASN A 306 18.08 6.96 -18.37
C ASN A 306 18.49 8.37 -18.84
N ARG A 307 19.13 9.17 -17.98
CA ARG A 307 19.59 10.53 -18.32
C ARG A 307 20.68 10.56 -19.41
N GLU A 308 21.43 9.48 -19.54
CA GLU A 308 22.46 9.32 -20.57
C GLU A 308 21.86 8.91 -21.94
N GLY A 309 20.54 8.77 -22.04
CA GLY A 309 19.87 8.34 -23.28
C GLY A 309 19.98 6.85 -23.57
N ALA A 310 20.47 6.05 -22.62
CA ALA A 310 20.67 4.61 -22.77
C ALA A 310 19.51 3.80 -22.15
N ARG A 311 19.13 2.70 -22.82
CA ARG A 311 18.22 1.71 -22.23
C ARG A 311 18.90 1.04 -21.02
N PHE A 312 18.11 0.77 -19.97
CA PHE A 312 18.61 0.14 -18.74
C PHE A 312 17.66 -0.93 -18.19
N THR A 313 16.46 -1.08 -18.75
CA THR A 313 15.42 -2.02 -18.28
C THR A 313 14.69 -2.66 -19.44
N ASP A 314 13.92 -3.67 -19.14
CA ASP A 314 13.00 -4.33 -20.07
C ASP A 314 11.61 -3.67 -20.00
N GLU A 315 11.17 -3.08 -21.08
CA GLU A 315 9.87 -2.40 -21.19
C GLU A 315 8.68 -3.37 -21.12
N GLY A 316 8.92 -4.68 -21.26
CA GLY A 316 7.91 -5.73 -21.10
C GLY A 316 7.60 -6.10 -19.63
N LYS A 317 8.39 -5.60 -18.69
CA LYS A 317 8.12 -5.78 -17.25
C LYS A 317 6.82 -5.11 -16.83
N THR A 318 6.24 -5.55 -15.71
CA THR A 318 5.10 -4.85 -15.10
C THR A 318 5.50 -3.43 -14.70
N TYR A 319 4.53 -2.51 -14.65
CA TYR A 319 4.77 -1.13 -14.20
C TYR A 319 5.38 -1.06 -12.78
N VAL A 320 5.13 -2.06 -11.93
CA VAL A 320 5.73 -2.17 -10.59
C VAL A 320 7.22 -2.49 -10.69
N GLN A 321 7.58 -3.48 -11.50
CA GLN A 321 8.99 -3.84 -11.72
C GLN A 321 9.73 -2.72 -12.44
N MET A 322 9.11 -2.07 -13.43
CA MET A 322 9.66 -0.89 -14.08
C MET A 322 9.98 0.22 -13.07
N ALA A 323 9.07 0.53 -12.16
CA ALA A 323 9.29 1.54 -11.13
C ALA A 323 10.41 1.17 -10.14
N ARG A 324 10.56 -0.13 -9.83
CA ARG A 324 11.69 -0.64 -9.03
C ARG A 324 13.02 -0.49 -9.77
N ASP A 325 13.05 -0.85 -11.04
CA ASP A 325 14.26 -0.72 -11.86
C ASP A 325 14.70 0.74 -11.97
N VAL A 326 13.78 1.67 -12.21
CA VAL A 326 14.10 3.10 -12.23
C VAL A 326 14.76 3.52 -10.92
N ALA A 327 14.19 3.18 -9.78
CA ALA A 327 14.76 3.55 -8.48
C ALA A 327 16.10 2.86 -8.17
N ALA A 328 16.29 1.63 -8.62
CA ALA A 328 17.50 0.85 -8.34
C ALA A 328 18.64 1.13 -9.31
N MET A 329 18.32 1.27 -10.61
CA MET A 329 19.30 1.27 -11.70
C MET A 329 19.64 2.67 -12.20
N THR A 330 18.89 3.73 -11.81
CA THR A 330 19.24 5.10 -12.12
C THR A 330 19.75 5.84 -10.88
N PRO A 331 20.77 6.71 -11.00
CA PRO A 331 21.36 7.41 -9.84
C PRO A 331 20.35 8.27 -9.07
N ASP A 332 19.45 8.94 -9.79
CA ASP A 332 18.54 9.97 -9.31
C ASP A 332 17.06 9.55 -9.33
N ASN A 333 16.79 8.28 -9.65
CA ASN A 333 15.43 7.75 -9.79
C ASN A 333 14.62 8.47 -10.89
N TRP A 334 15.26 8.82 -12.03
CA TRP A 334 14.61 9.37 -13.21
C TRP A 334 14.78 8.46 -14.43
N ALA A 335 13.69 8.30 -15.17
CA ALA A 335 13.66 7.67 -16.47
C ALA A 335 12.80 8.49 -17.44
N PHE A 336 12.99 8.25 -18.73
CA PHE A 336 12.33 8.95 -19.81
C PHE A 336 11.77 7.91 -20.79
N MET A 337 10.45 7.90 -20.94
CA MET A 337 9.80 7.06 -21.95
C MET A 337 9.70 7.83 -23.24
N ILE A 338 10.19 7.23 -24.31
CA ILE A 338 10.18 7.79 -25.67
C ILE A 338 9.14 7.03 -26.48
N CYS A 339 8.19 7.75 -27.07
CA CYS A 339 7.24 7.22 -28.04
C CYS A 339 7.07 8.18 -29.22
N ASP A 340 6.47 7.69 -30.29
CA ASP A 340 6.10 8.47 -31.46
C ASP A 340 4.59 8.77 -31.50
N GLN A 341 4.11 9.41 -32.57
CA GLN A 341 2.69 9.71 -32.73
C GLN A 341 1.80 8.46 -32.69
N THR A 342 2.28 7.34 -33.24
CA THR A 342 1.54 6.06 -33.21
C THR A 342 1.37 5.55 -31.78
N GLY A 343 2.45 5.63 -30.99
CA GLY A 343 2.43 5.32 -29.55
C GLY A 343 1.54 6.27 -28.76
N HIS A 344 1.62 7.57 -29.03
CA HIS A 344 0.79 8.59 -28.38
C HIS A 344 -0.73 8.33 -28.57
N ASP A 345 -1.14 7.91 -29.76
CA ASP A 345 -2.54 7.76 -30.13
C ASP A 345 -3.17 6.42 -29.64
N ILE A 346 -2.43 5.59 -28.91
CA ILE A 346 -2.97 4.35 -28.33
C ILE A 346 -4.10 4.68 -27.33
N PRO A 347 -5.33 4.19 -27.54
CA PRO A 347 -6.49 4.61 -26.75
C PRO A 347 -6.37 4.38 -25.25
N VAL A 348 -5.68 3.31 -24.82
CA VAL A 348 -5.49 2.98 -23.40
C VAL A 348 -4.62 4.02 -22.67
N LEU A 349 -3.80 4.80 -23.40
CA LEU A 349 -2.91 5.82 -22.82
C LEU A 349 -3.62 7.15 -22.58
N LYS A 350 -4.86 7.32 -23.04
CA LYS A 350 -5.62 8.57 -22.91
C LYS A 350 -5.65 9.12 -21.47
N ASN A 351 -5.86 8.25 -20.50
CA ASN A 351 -5.91 8.67 -19.09
C ASN A 351 -4.55 9.12 -18.56
N ASP A 352 -3.48 8.53 -19.05
CA ASP A 352 -2.11 8.88 -18.66
C ASP A 352 -1.72 10.26 -19.22
N TRP A 353 -2.00 10.50 -20.51
CA TRP A 353 -1.82 11.80 -21.15
C TRP A 353 -2.65 12.89 -20.45
N GLU A 354 -3.91 12.59 -20.14
CA GLU A 354 -4.78 13.50 -19.37
C GLU A 354 -4.22 13.77 -17.97
N SER A 355 -3.61 12.79 -17.32
CA SER A 355 -2.93 12.97 -16.03
C SER A 355 -1.78 13.97 -16.14
N TYR A 356 -0.93 13.86 -17.17
CA TYR A 356 0.16 14.81 -17.41
C TYR A 356 -0.38 16.22 -17.74
N ARG A 357 -1.37 16.32 -18.63
CA ARG A 357 -2.00 17.60 -18.99
C ARG A 357 -2.62 18.28 -17.77
N ARG A 358 -3.43 17.57 -16.99
CA ARG A 358 -4.15 18.11 -15.82
C ARG A 358 -3.20 18.56 -14.71
N THR A 359 -2.11 17.86 -14.50
CA THR A 359 -1.13 18.17 -13.46
C THR A 359 -0.03 19.12 -13.94
N LYS A 360 -0.07 19.51 -15.22
CA LYS A 360 0.97 20.32 -15.87
C LYS A 360 2.36 19.70 -15.78
N ALA A 361 2.42 18.35 -15.80
CA ALA A 361 3.68 17.66 -15.89
C ALA A 361 4.29 17.85 -17.29
N PRO A 362 5.61 17.95 -17.41
CA PRO A 362 6.25 18.15 -18.70
C PRO A 362 6.08 16.91 -19.59
N VAL A 363 5.79 17.17 -20.87
CA VAL A 363 5.93 16.24 -21.98
C VAL A 363 6.73 16.99 -23.03
N TYR A 364 7.89 16.45 -23.39
CA TYR A 364 8.78 17.08 -24.35
C TYR A 364 8.47 16.57 -25.75
N VAL A 365 8.23 17.48 -26.69
CA VAL A 365 7.74 17.14 -28.04
C VAL A 365 8.68 17.75 -29.07
N GLY A 366 9.00 16.98 -30.11
CA GLY A 366 9.79 17.45 -31.25
C GLY A 366 9.35 16.81 -32.57
N ASN A 367 9.61 17.47 -33.68
CA ASN A 367 9.42 16.89 -35.00
C ASN A 367 10.53 15.90 -35.37
N THR A 368 11.66 15.97 -34.66
CA THR A 368 12.73 14.98 -34.70
C THR A 368 13.00 14.44 -33.29
N LEU A 369 13.65 13.29 -33.19
CA LEU A 369 14.09 12.72 -31.92
C LEU A 369 15.08 13.65 -31.19
N GLU A 370 15.96 14.28 -31.97
CA GLU A 370 16.96 15.22 -31.46
C GLU A 370 16.32 16.47 -30.84
N GLU A 371 15.28 17.03 -31.49
CA GLU A 371 14.52 18.16 -30.93
C GLU A 371 13.83 17.78 -29.61
N ALA A 372 13.16 16.63 -29.55
CA ALA A 372 12.52 16.15 -28.35
C ALA A 372 13.53 15.87 -27.22
N ALA A 373 14.68 15.25 -27.56
CA ALA A 373 15.75 14.96 -26.61
C ALA A 373 16.37 16.24 -26.06
N GLN A 374 16.66 17.21 -26.91
CA GLN A 374 17.19 18.52 -26.51
C GLN A 374 16.20 19.24 -25.55
N ALA A 375 14.91 19.23 -25.88
CA ALA A 375 13.88 19.80 -25.02
C ALA A 375 13.82 19.11 -23.65
N ALA A 376 14.06 17.79 -23.61
CA ALA A 376 14.09 16.97 -22.39
C ALA A 376 15.39 17.12 -21.59
N GLY A 377 16.41 17.80 -22.12
CA GLY A 377 17.74 17.92 -21.51
C GLY A 377 18.55 16.62 -21.57
N LEU A 378 18.27 15.76 -22.57
CA LEU A 378 19.01 14.54 -22.86
C LEU A 378 20.01 14.79 -23.99
N ASP A 379 21.04 13.91 -24.12
CA ASP A 379 21.92 13.93 -25.28
C ASP A 379 21.16 13.48 -26.55
N PRO A 380 20.95 14.37 -27.54
CA PRO A 380 20.21 14.05 -28.74
C PRO A 380 20.82 12.89 -29.55
N LYS A 381 22.19 12.81 -29.59
CA LYS A 381 22.88 11.74 -30.33
C LYS A 381 22.69 10.38 -29.65
N ALA A 382 22.80 10.33 -28.32
CA ALA A 382 22.61 9.11 -27.56
C ALA A 382 21.16 8.59 -27.71
N VAL A 383 20.16 9.47 -27.60
CA VAL A 383 18.75 9.12 -27.79
C VAL A 383 18.49 8.59 -29.21
N ALA A 384 18.98 9.30 -30.23
CA ALA A 384 18.82 8.86 -31.63
C ALA A 384 19.47 7.50 -31.88
N ALA A 385 20.68 7.26 -31.35
CA ALA A 385 21.36 5.97 -31.48
C ALA A 385 20.58 4.83 -30.80
N THR A 386 20.10 5.06 -29.59
CA THR A 386 19.27 4.08 -28.84
C THR A 386 17.98 3.73 -29.57
N VAL A 387 17.28 4.72 -30.12
CA VAL A 387 16.03 4.48 -30.87
C VAL A 387 16.34 3.80 -32.22
N ALA A 388 17.43 4.12 -32.87
CA ALA A 388 17.85 3.44 -34.11
C ALA A 388 18.15 1.95 -33.87
N GLU A 389 18.89 1.60 -32.82
CA GLU A 389 19.15 0.23 -32.39
C GLU A 389 17.84 -0.52 -32.08
N TRP A 390 16.96 0.12 -31.29
CA TRP A 390 15.63 -0.42 -30.98
C TRP A 390 14.83 -0.73 -32.25
N ASN A 391 14.68 0.24 -33.14
CA ASN A 391 13.92 0.08 -34.38
C ASN A 391 14.48 -1.01 -35.28
N ALA A 392 15.82 -1.08 -35.39
CA ALA A 392 16.49 -2.12 -36.16
C ALA A 392 16.18 -3.54 -35.60
N ALA A 393 16.25 -3.69 -34.27
CA ALA A 393 15.94 -4.94 -33.60
C ALA A 393 14.47 -5.32 -33.74
N VAL A 394 13.55 -4.37 -33.60
CA VAL A 394 12.09 -4.61 -33.77
C VAL A 394 11.75 -5.00 -35.20
N LYS A 395 12.29 -4.31 -36.22
CA LYS A 395 12.10 -4.65 -37.63
C LYS A 395 12.64 -6.04 -37.99
N ALA A 396 13.73 -6.44 -37.36
CA ALA A 396 14.32 -7.76 -37.54
C ALA A 396 13.61 -8.88 -36.77
N GLY A 397 12.59 -8.57 -35.96
CA GLY A 397 11.95 -9.53 -35.03
C GLY A 397 12.88 -10.01 -33.91
N LYS A 398 13.91 -9.24 -33.57
CA LYS A 398 14.96 -9.57 -32.60
C LYS A 398 14.98 -8.68 -31.39
N ALA A 399 13.85 -8.07 -31.00
CA ALA A 399 13.77 -7.22 -29.82
C ALA A 399 14.23 -7.93 -28.52
N GLY A 400 14.00 -9.24 -28.42
CA GLY A 400 14.50 -10.07 -27.31
C GLY A 400 16.03 -10.25 -27.27
N ALA A 401 16.77 -9.87 -28.32
CA ALA A 401 18.23 -9.91 -28.35
C ALA A 401 18.88 -8.58 -27.95
N LEU A 402 18.09 -7.54 -27.68
CA LEU A 402 18.59 -6.26 -27.15
C LEU A 402 19.20 -6.44 -25.74
N THR A 403 20.03 -5.51 -25.34
CA THR A 403 20.60 -5.47 -23.98
C THR A 403 20.20 -4.15 -23.27
N PRO A 404 19.32 -4.19 -22.25
CA PRO A 404 18.53 -5.35 -21.77
C PRO A 404 17.57 -5.93 -22.83
N ALA A 405 17.28 -7.24 -22.73
CA ALA A 405 16.30 -7.88 -23.60
C ALA A 405 14.94 -7.20 -23.47
N ASN A 406 14.19 -7.10 -24.57
CA ASN A 406 12.81 -6.63 -24.52
C ASN A 406 11.83 -7.81 -24.60
N THR A 407 10.93 -7.93 -23.63
CA THR A 407 9.93 -9.01 -23.53
C THR A 407 8.52 -8.57 -23.90
N LEU A 408 8.32 -7.36 -24.42
CA LEU A 408 7.02 -6.94 -24.94
C LEU A 408 6.56 -7.88 -26.05
N PRO A 409 5.32 -8.39 -25.98
CA PRO A 409 4.77 -9.25 -27.03
C PRO A 409 4.78 -8.58 -28.41
N LYS A 410 4.67 -7.27 -28.44
CA LYS A 410 4.74 -6.43 -29.64
C LYS A 410 5.44 -5.12 -29.28
N ALA A 411 6.74 -5.08 -29.46
CA ALA A 411 7.52 -3.86 -29.27
C ALA A 411 7.14 -2.82 -30.34
N PRO A 412 6.87 -1.55 -29.97
CA PRO A 412 6.49 -0.52 -30.94
C PRO A 412 7.71 -0.04 -31.74
N LEU A 413 7.49 0.35 -32.99
CA LEU A 413 8.45 1.17 -33.73
C LEU A 413 8.30 2.64 -33.33
N ILE A 414 9.40 3.37 -33.34
CA ILE A 414 9.46 4.82 -33.02
C ILE A 414 9.96 5.56 -34.26
N GLU A 415 9.05 5.91 -35.17
CA GLU A 415 9.42 6.41 -36.49
C GLU A 415 8.55 7.58 -36.98
N LYS A 416 7.35 7.78 -36.41
CA LYS A 416 6.37 8.74 -36.93
C LYS A 416 6.31 10.01 -36.07
N ALA A 417 6.81 11.10 -36.59
CA ALA A 417 6.73 12.40 -35.93
C ALA A 417 5.25 12.81 -35.63
N PRO A 418 5.02 13.64 -34.59
CA PRO A 418 6.00 14.10 -33.61
C PRO A 418 6.42 13.01 -32.63
N PHE A 419 7.59 13.22 -32.01
CA PHE A 419 8.13 12.35 -30.98
C PHE A 419 7.88 12.95 -29.61
N TYR A 420 7.61 12.08 -28.62
CA TYR A 420 7.27 12.47 -27.25
C TYR A 420 8.26 11.85 -26.27
N ILE A 421 8.77 12.64 -25.34
CA ILE A 421 9.59 12.17 -24.23
C ILE A 421 8.91 12.51 -22.92
N VAL A 422 8.61 11.48 -22.12
CA VAL A 422 7.83 11.57 -20.89
C VAL A 422 8.71 11.22 -19.70
N PRO A 423 9.09 12.19 -18.86
CA PRO A 423 9.87 11.94 -17.64
C PRO A 423 9.02 11.32 -16.56
N PHE A 424 9.57 10.33 -15.85
CA PHE A 424 8.93 9.71 -14.70
C PHE A 424 9.97 9.15 -13.71
N GLN A 425 9.49 8.80 -12.52
CA GLN A 425 10.24 8.21 -11.42
C GLN A 425 9.54 6.94 -10.95
N GLY A 426 10.26 6.04 -10.29
CA GLY A 426 9.65 5.04 -9.46
C GLY A 426 9.13 5.66 -8.17
N GLY A 427 7.83 5.50 -7.85
CA GLY A 427 7.19 6.09 -6.69
C GLY A 427 6.63 5.07 -5.71
N MET A 428 6.82 5.29 -4.42
CA MET A 428 6.36 4.44 -3.33
C MET A 428 4.85 4.57 -3.11
N THR A 429 4.10 3.49 -3.23
CA THR A 429 2.65 3.49 -3.01
C THR A 429 2.27 3.01 -1.62
N ALA A 430 2.74 1.83 -1.24
CA ALA A 430 2.40 1.19 0.03
C ALA A 430 3.45 0.15 0.41
N THR A 431 3.66 -0.08 1.70
CA THR A 431 4.47 -1.18 2.23
C THR A 431 3.57 -2.34 2.64
N PHE A 432 4.09 -3.57 2.60
CA PHE A 432 3.37 -4.80 2.93
C PHE A 432 3.78 -5.38 4.28
N GLY A 433 4.80 -4.81 4.89
CA GLY A 433 5.38 -5.28 6.14
C GLY A 433 4.67 -4.74 7.38
N GLY A 434 4.63 -5.59 8.39
CA GLY A 434 4.06 -5.28 9.69
C GLY A 434 3.99 -6.49 10.60
N PRO A 435 3.35 -6.37 11.77
CA PRO A 435 3.07 -7.49 12.65
C PRO A 435 2.31 -8.61 11.92
N LEU A 436 2.76 -9.85 12.09
CA LEU A 436 2.05 -11.02 11.60
C LEU A 436 0.76 -11.20 12.39
N ILE A 437 -0.32 -11.56 11.70
CA ILE A 437 -1.62 -11.83 12.29
C ILE A 437 -2.06 -13.27 12.06
N ASN A 438 -3.00 -13.74 12.88
CA ASN A 438 -3.75 -14.96 12.61
C ASN A 438 -5.01 -14.69 11.76
N THR A 439 -5.81 -15.70 11.52
CA THR A 439 -7.03 -15.62 10.71
C THR A 439 -8.15 -14.78 11.32
N GLU A 440 -8.06 -14.45 12.60
CA GLU A 440 -8.98 -13.58 13.35
C GLU A 440 -8.48 -12.13 13.43
N GLY A 441 -7.30 -11.83 12.82
CA GLY A 441 -6.69 -10.50 12.83
C GLY A 441 -5.89 -10.19 14.10
N GLN A 442 -5.71 -11.15 15.01
CA GLN A 442 -4.92 -10.99 16.23
C GLN A 442 -3.43 -11.01 15.91
N VAL A 443 -2.67 -10.11 16.52
CA VAL A 443 -1.22 -10.02 16.35
C VAL A 443 -0.51 -11.15 17.06
N LEU A 444 0.51 -11.73 16.41
CA LEU A 444 1.33 -12.79 16.95
C LEU A 444 2.69 -12.27 17.43
N ASP A 445 3.20 -12.83 18.53
CA ASP A 445 4.56 -12.60 19.01
C ASP A 445 5.58 -13.44 18.22
N THR A 446 6.86 -13.32 18.59
CA THR A 446 7.96 -14.05 17.93
C THR A 446 7.88 -15.56 18.07
N GLU A 447 7.08 -16.07 18.99
CA GLU A 447 6.82 -17.50 19.22
C GLU A 447 5.48 -17.97 18.62
N ASN A 448 4.80 -17.10 17.82
CA ASN A 448 3.49 -17.31 17.23
C ASN A 448 2.34 -17.44 18.25
N ARG A 449 2.50 -16.90 19.46
CA ARG A 449 1.41 -16.79 20.42
C ARG A 449 0.66 -15.48 20.20
N VAL A 450 -0.62 -15.46 20.50
CA VAL A 450 -1.46 -14.25 20.40
C VAL A 450 -0.99 -13.22 21.43
N ILE A 451 -0.80 -11.97 20.99
CA ILE A 451 -0.70 -10.81 21.87
C ILE A 451 -2.13 -10.38 22.19
N GLU A 452 -2.59 -10.75 23.37
CA GLU A 452 -3.98 -10.56 23.77
C GLU A 452 -4.42 -9.09 23.70
N GLY A 453 -5.62 -8.86 23.18
CA GLY A 453 -6.20 -7.53 23.01
C GLY A 453 -5.58 -6.69 21.90
N LEU A 454 -4.67 -7.24 21.06
CA LEU A 454 -4.07 -6.52 19.94
C LEU A 454 -4.45 -7.13 18.60
N PHE A 455 -5.06 -6.32 17.74
CA PHE A 455 -5.44 -6.67 16.37
C PHE A 455 -4.74 -5.76 15.36
N CYS A 456 -4.52 -6.27 14.15
CA CYS A 456 -3.93 -5.50 13.06
C CYS A 456 -4.62 -5.84 11.74
N ILE A 457 -4.98 -4.83 10.93
CA ILE A 457 -5.75 -5.04 9.70
C ILE A 457 -5.25 -4.21 8.52
N GLY A 458 -5.53 -4.67 7.32
CA GLY A 458 -5.10 -4.03 6.08
C GLY A 458 -3.57 -3.96 5.99
N ASN A 459 -3.04 -2.88 5.39
CA ASN A 459 -1.58 -2.73 5.22
C ASN A 459 -0.81 -2.44 6.51
N ALA A 460 -1.48 -2.37 7.66
CA ALA A 460 -0.80 -2.36 8.95
C ALA A 460 -0.31 -3.77 9.34
N ALA A 461 -0.98 -4.83 8.87
CA ALA A 461 -0.60 -6.22 9.09
C ALA A 461 0.41 -6.70 8.04
N GLY A 462 1.35 -7.53 8.47
CA GLY A 462 2.23 -8.30 7.60
C GLY A 462 1.66 -9.67 7.23
N GLY A 463 2.26 -10.32 6.23
CA GLY A 463 1.91 -11.68 5.81
C GLY A 463 0.84 -11.80 4.72
N LEU A 464 0.10 -10.74 4.43
CA LEU A 464 -0.95 -10.72 3.40
C LEU A 464 -0.43 -10.63 1.96
N PHE A 465 0.67 -9.90 1.75
CA PHE A 465 1.24 -9.64 0.43
C PHE A 465 2.75 -9.82 0.42
N TYR A 466 3.27 -10.24 -0.72
CA TYR A 466 4.70 -10.36 -0.99
C TYR A 466 4.95 -9.98 -2.45
N ASP A 467 6.03 -9.27 -2.73
CA ASP A 467 6.41 -8.75 -4.04
C ASP A 467 5.36 -7.81 -4.65
N ASN A 468 4.17 -8.33 -4.90
CA ASN A 468 3.06 -7.58 -5.48
C ASN A 468 1.70 -8.11 -4.96
N TYR A 469 0.60 -7.54 -5.46
CA TYR A 469 -0.76 -7.95 -5.14
C TYR A 469 -1.67 -7.85 -6.38
N VAL A 470 -2.75 -8.61 -6.39
CA VAL A 470 -3.83 -8.49 -7.39
C VAL A 470 -4.52 -7.15 -7.19
N GLY A 471 -4.70 -6.37 -8.27
CA GLY A 471 -5.33 -5.04 -8.21
C GLY A 471 -6.69 -5.08 -7.47
N GLY A 472 -6.81 -4.27 -6.41
CA GLY A 472 -7.98 -4.28 -5.52
C GLY A 472 -7.81 -5.08 -4.22
N ALA A 473 -6.87 -6.04 -4.16
CA ALA A 473 -6.72 -6.92 -3.01
C ALA A 473 -6.42 -6.19 -1.69
N GLN A 474 -5.74 -5.04 -1.73
CA GLN A 474 -5.44 -4.28 -0.51
C GLN A 474 -6.69 -3.70 0.15
N LEU A 475 -7.61 -3.12 -0.62
CA LEU A 475 -8.88 -2.63 -0.08
C LEU A 475 -9.76 -3.79 0.39
N THR A 476 -9.80 -4.89 -0.37
CA THR A 476 -10.57 -6.08 -0.04
C THR A 476 -10.10 -6.72 1.25
N SER A 477 -8.79 -6.98 1.39
CA SER A 477 -8.24 -7.57 2.61
C SER A 477 -8.44 -6.67 3.83
N ALA A 478 -8.29 -5.35 3.67
CA ALA A 478 -8.55 -4.40 4.74
C ALA A 478 -10.02 -4.46 5.21
N GLY A 479 -10.96 -4.52 4.28
CA GLY A 479 -12.39 -4.68 4.59
C GLY A 479 -12.71 -6.03 5.21
N VAL A 480 -12.20 -7.13 4.64
CA VAL A 480 -12.43 -8.49 5.17
C VAL A 480 -11.97 -8.60 6.62
N PHE A 481 -10.71 -8.22 6.90
CA PHE A 481 -10.21 -8.29 8.27
C PHE A 481 -10.88 -7.29 9.20
N GLY A 482 -11.37 -6.14 8.69
CA GLY A 482 -12.21 -5.23 9.46
C GLY A 482 -13.51 -5.89 9.95
N MET A 483 -14.18 -6.65 9.07
CA MET A 483 -15.38 -7.44 9.46
C MET A 483 -15.03 -8.56 10.44
N VAL A 484 -13.98 -9.33 10.12
CA VAL A 484 -13.56 -10.50 10.91
C VAL A 484 -13.21 -10.10 12.35
N VAL A 485 -12.45 -9.02 12.55
CA VAL A 485 -12.10 -8.55 13.89
C VAL A 485 -13.35 -8.11 14.67
N ALA A 486 -14.26 -7.38 14.03
CA ALA A 486 -15.51 -6.95 14.70
C ALA A 486 -16.36 -8.15 15.16
N GLU A 487 -16.47 -9.19 14.31
CA GLU A 487 -17.20 -10.43 14.61
C GLU A 487 -16.50 -11.27 15.70
N HIS A 488 -15.17 -11.33 15.67
CA HIS A 488 -14.38 -12.00 16.72
C HIS A 488 -14.60 -11.33 18.09
N VAL A 489 -14.53 -10.00 18.15
CA VAL A 489 -14.75 -9.24 19.40
C VAL A 489 -16.21 -9.38 19.91
N GLU A 490 -17.20 -9.44 18.99
CA GLU A 490 -18.59 -9.75 19.39
C GLU A 490 -18.68 -11.13 20.02
N ALA A 491 -18.06 -12.13 19.42
CA ALA A 491 -18.06 -13.49 19.94
C ALA A 491 -17.38 -13.57 21.34
N GLN A 492 -16.27 -12.85 21.56
CA GLN A 492 -15.65 -12.70 22.87
C GLN A 492 -16.62 -12.07 23.90
N LYS A 493 -17.29 -10.97 23.52
CA LYS A 493 -18.26 -10.29 24.38
C LYS A 493 -19.44 -11.20 24.74
N ALA A 494 -19.86 -12.05 23.80
CA ALA A 494 -20.95 -13.01 23.99
C ALA A 494 -20.52 -14.29 24.77
N GLY A 495 -19.24 -14.43 25.15
CA GLY A 495 -18.71 -15.62 25.82
C GLY A 495 -18.73 -16.88 24.96
N LYS A 496 -18.59 -16.74 23.63
CA LYS A 496 -18.56 -17.83 22.65
C LYS A 496 -17.14 -18.32 22.32
N LEU A 497 -16.12 -17.60 22.82
CA LEU A 497 -14.70 -17.88 22.65
C LEU A 497 -14.02 -18.07 24.00
#